data_9dcb5e3847018034495352dbc347c179
#
_entry.id   9dcb5e3847018034495352dbc347c179
#
_cell.length_a   1.000
_cell.length_b   1.000
_cell.length_c   1.000
_cell.angle_alpha   90.00
_cell.angle_beta   90.00
_cell.angle_gamma   90.00
#
_symmetry.space_group_name_H-M   'P 1'
#
loop_
_entity.id
_entity.type
_entity.pdbx_description
1 polymer ?
#
loop_
_entity_poly.entity_id
_entity_poly.type
_entity_poly.pdbx_seq_one_letter_code
_entity_poly.pdbx_strand_id
1 'polypeptide(L)'
;MLENHRVIVGGELIRYTAEMRIKLLMTFAITLLLVGCGASVPVKTTLSALTEVQKDFDGRQVIVSGILRTFDTPRHYWIENEALDRVALEGTINLAPLVNQTVTVRGMFRYDSEAGRRIEVDELVALE
;
A
#
# COMPACT_ATOMS: atom_id res chain seq x y z
N MET A 1 -46.91 -45.02 23.99
CA MET A 1 -47.27 -44.07 22.93
C MET A 1 -46.73 -42.66 23.18
N LEU A 2 -46.68 -42.17 24.40
CA LEU A 2 -46.20 -40.82 24.71
C LEU A 2 -44.66 -40.71 24.71
N GLU A 3 -43.89 -41.75 24.92
CA GLU A 3 -42.43 -41.72 24.89
C GLU A 3 -41.84 -41.57 23.49
N ASN A 4 -42.48 -42.12 22.46
CA ASN A 4 -41.97 -41.97 21.08
C ASN A 4 -42.08 -40.56 20.53
N HIS A 5 -43.01 -39.75 20.99
CA HIS A 5 -43.16 -38.37 20.56
C HIS A 5 -42.06 -37.45 21.13
N ARG A 6 -41.56 -37.73 22.33
CA ARG A 6 -40.49 -36.91 22.94
C ARG A 6 -39.13 -37.09 22.28
N VAL A 7 -38.82 -38.31 21.84
CA VAL A 7 -37.55 -38.62 21.18
C VAL A 7 -37.44 -37.97 19.82
N ILE A 8 -38.53 -37.90 19.04
CA ILE A 8 -38.58 -37.28 17.71
C ILE A 8 -38.42 -35.78 17.81
N VAL A 9 -39.06 -35.08 18.73
CA VAL A 9 -38.96 -33.64 18.96
C VAL A 9 -37.56 -33.25 19.43
N GLY A 10 -36.93 -34.01 20.29
CA GLY A 10 -35.55 -33.79 20.72
C GLY A 10 -34.51 -33.96 19.61
N GLY A 11 -34.72 -34.90 18.69
CA GLY A 11 -33.85 -35.10 17.53
C GLY A 11 -33.91 -33.98 16.53
N GLU A 12 -35.09 -33.42 16.27
CA GLU A 12 -35.25 -32.28 15.36
C GLU A 12 -34.64 -31.00 15.94
N LEU A 13 -34.78 -30.71 17.22
CA LEU A 13 -34.19 -29.55 17.89
C LEU A 13 -32.65 -29.57 17.86
N ILE A 14 -32.04 -30.74 18.06
CA ILE A 14 -30.58 -30.92 18.01
C ILE A 14 -30.04 -30.70 16.57
N ARG A 15 -30.74 -31.19 15.56
CA ARG A 15 -30.40 -30.99 14.16
C ARG A 15 -30.49 -29.53 13.75
N TYR A 16 -31.52 -28.84 14.17
CA TYR A 16 -31.75 -27.43 13.87
C TYR A 16 -30.65 -26.54 14.47
N THR A 17 -30.23 -26.78 15.69
CA THR A 17 -29.17 -26.03 16.34
C THR A 17 -27.78 -26.28 15.72
N ALA A 18 -27.50 -27.50 15.26
CA ALA A 18 -26.25 -27.83 14.58
C ALA A 18 -26.16 -27.15 13.20
N GLU A 19 -27.23 -27.14 12.41
CA GLU A 19 -27.26 -26.45 11.12
C GLU A 19 -27.13 -24.92 11.26
N MET A 20 -27.74 -24.34 12.24
CA MET A 20 -27.64 -22.90 12.51
C MET A 20 -26.22 -22.49 12.90
N ARG A 21 -25.52 -23.31 13.67
CA ARG A 21 -24.12 -23.09 14.06
C ARG A 21 -23.17 -23.16 12.86
N ILE A 22 -23.36 -24.10 11.97
CA ILE A 22 -22.58 -24.26 10.74
C ILE A 22 -22.80 -23.09 9.78
N LYS A 23 -24.04 -22.66 9.61
CA LYS A 23 -24.37 -21.49 8.78
C LYS A 23 -23.77 -20.19 9.35
N LEU A 24 -23.82 -20.01 10.65
CA LEU A 24 -23.23 -18.85 11.34
C LEU A 24 -21.70 -18.84 11.21
N LEU A 25 -21.02 -19.97 11.34
CA LEU A 25 -19.58 -20.11 11.16
C LEU A 25 -19.14 -19.87 9.71
N MET A 26 -19.90 -20.35 8.72
CA MET A 26 -19.63 -20.09 7.31
C MET A 26 -19.80 -18.61 6.96
N THR A 27 -20.83 -17.95 7.48
CA THR A 27 -21.07 -16.53 7.24
C THR A 27 -19.95 -15.68 7.85
N PHE A 28 -19.45 -16.03 9.02
CA PHE A 28 -18.34 -15.33 9.67
C PHE A 28 -17.03 -15.51 8.92
N ALA A 29 -16.75 -16.71 8.41
CA ALA A 29 -15.57 -16.99 7.61
C ALA A 29 -15.53 -16.23 6.28
N ILE A 30 -16.68 -16.07 5.61
CA ILE A 30 -16.80 -15.30 4.36
C ILE A 30 -16.62 -13.81 4.62
N THR A 31 -17.09 -13.28 5.75
CA THR A 31 -16.93 -11.87 6.11
C THR A 31 -15.46 -11.52 6.40
N LEU A 32 -14.68 -12.46 6.93
CA LEU A 32 -13.27 -12.27 7.23
C LEU A 32 -12.39 -12.22 5.96
N LEU A 33 -12.83 -12.86 4.87
CA LEU A 33 -12.10 -12.85 3.60
C LEU A 33 -12.26 -11.54 2.80
N LEU A 34 -13.22 -10.69 3.15
CA LEU A 34 -13.43 -9.38 2.53
C LEU A 34 -12.62 -8.25 3.16
N VAL A 35 -11.89 -8.50 4.25
CA VAL A 35 -10.88 -7.58 4.80
C VAL A 35 -9.54 -7.83 4.11
N GLY A 36 -9.56 -7.86 2.79
CA GLY A 36 -8.37 -8.01 1.98
C GLY A 36 -8.06 -6.72 1.24
N CYS A 37 -6.83 -6.28 1.36
CA CYS A 37 -6.17 -5.28 0.52
C CYS A 37 -6.92 -3.94 0.40
N GLY A 38 -6.88 -3.14 1.45
CA GLY A 38 -6.96 -1.71 1.28
C GLY A 38 -5.75 -1.27 0.47
N ALA A 39 -5.89 -1.13 -0.86
CA ALA A 39 -4.90 -0.42 -1.65
C ALA A 39 -4.77 0.97 -1.01
N SER A 40 -3.60 1.28 -0.44
CA SER A 40 -3.36 2.57 0.18
C SER A 40 -3.50 3.65 -0.88
N VAL A 41 -4.42 4.58 -0.68
CA VAL A 41 -4.60 5.71 -1.59
C VAL A 41 -3.31 6.52 -1.61
N PRO A 42 -2.71 6.78 -2.79
CA PRO A 42 -1.50 7.57 -2.89
C PRO A 42 -1.70 8.99 -2.36
N VAL A 43 -0.77 9.48 -1.57
CA VAL A 43 -0.80 10.83 -1.01
C VAL A 43 -0.04 11.77 -1.94
N LYS A 44 -0.72 12.78 -2.47
CA LYS A 44 -0.08 13.86 -3.21
C LYS A 44 0.67 14.76 -2.23
N THR A 45 1.97 14.94 -2.42
CA THR A 45 2.83 15.65 -1.49
C THR A 45 3.94 16.40 -2.22
N THR A 46 4.78 17.12 -1.48
CA THR A 46 5.93 17.87 -1.99
C THR A 46 7.23 17.27 -1.48
N LEU A 47 8.34 17.54 -2.18
CA LEU A 47 9.66 17.15 -1.71
C LEU A 47 10.00 17.76 -0.36
N SER A 48 9.62 19.01 -0.12
CA SER A 48 9.85 19.66 1.18
C SER A 48 9.14 18.92 2.31
N ALA A 49 7.88 18.53 2.13
CA ALA A 49 7.17 17.75 3.13
C ALA A 49 7.85 16.38 3.40
N LEU A 50 8.30 15.70 2.35
CA LEU A 50 9.01 14.41 2.48
C LEU A 50 10.36 14.55 3.23
N THR A 51 10.99 15.72 3.17
CA THR A 51 12.25 15.95 3.90
C THR A 51 12.04 16.45 5.32
N GLU A 52 11.00 17.23 5.58
CA GLU A 52 10.71 17.79 6.90
C GLU A 52 10.09 16.77 7.86
N VAL A 53 9.14 15.97 7.38
CA VAL A 53 8.39 14.99 8.19
C VAL A 53 8.52 13.57 7.63
N GLN A 54 9.71 13.21 7.22
CA GLN A 54 10.02 11.97 6.53
C GLN A 54 9.51 10.70 7.21
N LYS A 55 9.51 10.65 8.53
CA LYS A 55 9.01 9.50 9.30
C LYS A 55 7.51 9.27 9.14
N ASP A 56 6.76 10.35 8.93
CA ASP A 56 5.30 10.28 8.79
C ASP A 56 4.87 9.70 7.42
N PHE A 57 5.76 9.77 6.44
CA PHE A 57 5.55 9.23 5.09
C PHE A 57 6.14 7.84 4.89
N ASP A 58 6.96 7.35 5.81
CA ASP A 58 7.59 6.03 5.65
C ASP A 58 6.54 4.92 5.50
N GLY A 59 6.69 4.10 4.45
CA GLY A 59 5.76 3.04 4.12
C GLY A 59 4.46 3.49 3.45
N ARG A 60 4.36 4.76 3.01
CA ARG A 60 3.17 5.29 2.31
C ARG A 60 3.40 5.42 0.82
N GLN A 61 2.35 5.17 0.06
CA GLN A 61 2.31 5.51 -1.37
C GLN A 61 2.21 7.04 -1.53
N VAL A 62 3.11 7.62 -2.31
CA VAL A 62 3.15 9.06 -2.57
C VAL A 62 3.13 9.36 -4.06
N ILE A 63 2.64 10.55 -4.41
CA ILE A 63 2.80 11.18 -5.72
C ILE A 63 3.52 12.50 -5.49
N VAL A 64 4.68 12.68 -6.13
CA VAL A 64 5.54 13.84 -5.93
C VAL A 64 6.25 14.22 -7.21
N SER A 65 6.46 15.52 -7.41
CA SER A 65 7.15 16.08 -8.57
C SER A 65 8.51 16.67 -8.18
N GLY A 66 9.45 16.61 -9.08
CA GLY A 66 10.76 17.24 -8.95
C GLY A 66 11.58 17.12 -10.22
N ILE A 67 12.69 17.82 -10.27
CA ILE A 67 13.65 17.75 -11.37
C ILE A 67 14.48 16.48 -11.22
N LEU A 68 14.47 15.63 -12.24
CA LEU A 68 15.23 14.40 -12.23
C LEU A 68 16.72 14.67 -12.44
N ARG A 69 17.52 14.15 -11.54
CA ARG A 69 18.99 14.22 -11.59
C ARG A 69 19.59 12.83 -11.57
N THR A 70 20.82 12.73 -12.00
CA THR A 70 21.60 11.50 -11.98
C THR A 70 23.06 11.75 -11.64
N PHE A 71 23.69 10.71 -11.14
CA PHE A 71 25.14 10.60 -11.00
C PHE A 71 25.62 9.26 -11.58
N ASP A 72 26.76 9.23 -12.25
CA ASP A 72 27.14 8.09 -13.09
C ASP A 72 27.93 7.00 -12.38
N THR A 73 28.59 7.31 -11.26
CA THR A 73 29.52 6.34 -10.63
C THR A 73 29.36 6.27 -9.12
N PRO A 74 28.56 5.34 -8.60
CA PRO A 74 27.63 4.44 -9.28
C PRO A 74 26.41 5.18 -9.81
N ARG A 75 25.83 4.68 -10.91
CA ARG A 75 24.64 5.31 -11.48
C ARG A 75 23.45 5.21 -10.54
N HIS A 76 22.90 6.37 -10.18
CA HIS A 76 21.70 6.50 -9.36
C HIS A 76 20.93 7.76 -9.74
N TYR A 77 19.64 7.80 -9.38
CA TYR A 77 18.73 8.88 -9.72
C TYR A 77 18.09 9.44 -8.46
N TRP A 78 17.75 10.72 -8.51
CA TRP A 78 16.94 11.39 -7.50
C TRP A 78 16.13 12.50 -8.15
N ILE A 79 15.10 12.94 -7.44
CA ILE A 79 14.38 14.17 -7.76
C ILE A 79 14.70 15.24 -6.74
N GLU A 80 14.76 16.47 -7.18
CA GLU A 80 15.04 17.62 -6.32
C GLU A 80 14.16 18.81 -6.70
N ASN A 81 13.96 19.73 -5.75
CA ASN A 81 13.37 21.03 -5.95
C ASN A 81 14.42 22.14 -5.91
N GLU A 82 14.00 23.41 -6.06
CA GLU A 82 14.89 24.57 -6.02
C GLU A 82 15.58 24.76 -4.65
N ALA A 83 14.97 24.29 -3.57
CA ALA A 83 15.53 24.29 -2.22
C ALA A 83 16.54 23.16 -1.99
N LEU A 84 16.80 22.32 -2.99
CA LEU A 84 17.65 21.13 -2.94
C LEU A 84 17.17 20.05 -1.97
N ASP A 85 15.86 20.01 -1.69
CA ASP A 85 15.26 18.86 -1.06
C ASP A 85 15.29 17.68 -2.04
N ARG A 86 15.90 16.57 -1.62
CA ARG A 86 16.22 15.43 -2.48
C ARG A 86 15.62 14.14 -1.95
N VAL A 87 15.11 13.34 -2.87
CA VAL A 87 14.66 11.98 -2.60
C VAL A 87 15.18 11.06 -3.71
N ALA A 88 15.88 9.99 -3.33
CA ALA A 88 16.38 9.01 -4.27
C ALA A 88 15.22 8.26 -4.95
N LEU A 89 15.40 7.90 -6.22
CA LEU A 89 14.46 7.08 -6.98
C LEU A 89 15.08 5.71 -7.24
N GLU A 90 14.32 4.66 -6.92
CA GLU A 90 14.67 3.27 -7.16
C GLU A 90 13.57 2.59 -7.98
N GLY A 91 13.90 1.57 -8.72
CA GLY A 91 12.95 0.79 -9.50
C GLY A 91 13.48 0.38 -10.86
N THR A 92 12.60 -0.18 -11.67
CA THR A 92 12.92 -0.76 -12.98
C THR A 92 12.61 0.18 -14.16
N ILE A 93 12.01 1.35 -13.90
CA ILE A 93 11.66 2.32 -14.93
C ILE A 93 12.94 2.97 -15.48
N ASN A 94 13.06 3.03 -16.79
CA ASN A 94 14.19 3.70 -17.43
C ASN A 94 14.05 5.23 -17.32
N LEU A 95 14.79 5.81 -16.41
CA LEU A 95 14.78 7.24 -16.12
C LEU A 95 15.80 8.05 -16.94
N ALA A 96 16.76 7.38 -17.58
CA ALA A 96 17.87 8.03 -18.27
C ALA A 96 17.45 9.10 -19.31
N PRO A 97 16.41 8.89 -20.15
CA PRO A 97 15.97 9.88 -21.12
C PRO A 97 15.36 11.15 -20.50
N LEU A 98 14.99 11.10 -19.21
CA LEU A 98 14.23 12.15 -18.54
C LEU A 98 15.10 13.04 -17.64
N VAL A 99 16.39 12.80 -17.59
CA VAL A 99 17.34 13.58 -16.77
C VAL A 99 17.26 15.06 -17.12
N ASN A 100 17.23 15.90 -16.08
CA ASN A 100 17.07 17.35 -16.15
C ASN A 100 15.65 17.84 -16.54
N GLN A 101 14.67 16.94 -16.58
CA GLN A 101 13.27 17.29 -16.77
C GLN A 101 12.51 17.22 -15.45
N THR A 102 11.43 17.96 -15.34
CA THR A 102 10.48 17.82 -14.24
C THR A 102 9.64 16.57 -14.48
N VAL A 103 9.64 15.67 -13.51
CA VAL A 103 8.88 14.43 -13.54
C VAL A 103 7.96 14.35 -12.33
N THR A 104 6.82 13.71 -12.50
CA THR A 104 5.93 13.32 -11.40
C THR A 104 5.91 11.81 -11.29
N VAL A 105 6.32 11.32 -10.15
CA VAL A 105 6.40 9.89 -9.87
C VAL A 105 5.38 9.47 -8.81
N ARG A 106 4.90 8.23 -8.94
CA ARG A 106 4.16 7.52 -7.90
C ARG A 106 4.98 6.34 -7.43
N GLY A 107 5.03 6.14 -6.14
CA GLY A 107 5.72 5.00 -5.56
C GLY A 107 5.66 4.97 -4.04
N MET A 108 6.26 3.95 -3.49
CA MET A 108 6.36 3.74 -2.04
C MET A 108 7.51 4.57 -1.48
N PHE A 109 7.21 5.51 -0.60
CA PHE A 109 8.25 6.25 0.12
C PHE A 109 8.81 5.42 1.26
N ARG A 110 10.13 5.41 1.36
CA ARG A 110 10.88 4.76 2.43
C ARG A 110 11.86 5.73 3.03
N TYR A 111 11.94 5.68 4.34
CA TYR A 111 12.95 6.39 5.10
C TYR A 111 13.69 5.46 6.04
N ASP A 112 14.99 5.55 5.97
CA ASP A 112 15.90 4.85 6.88
C ASP A 112 17.02 5.81 7.30
N SER A 113 17.44 5.76 8.56
CA SER A 113 18.46 6.68 9.09
C SER A 113 19.85 6.51 8.45
N GLU A 114 20.14 5.33 7.92
CA GLU A 114 21.41 5.02 7.25
C GLU A 114 21.31 5.18 5.74
N ALA A 115 20.28 4.63 5.13
CA ALA A 115 20.07 4.66 3.68
C ALA A 115 19.42 5.97 3.17
N GLY A 116 18.84 6.76 4.07
CA GLY A 116 18.17 8.00 3.71
C GLY A 116 16.76 7.84 3.16
N ARG A 117 16.35 8.82 2.36
CA ARG A 117 15.02 8.91 1.74
C ARG A 117 15.05 8.34 0.32
N ARG A 118 14.10 7.47 -0.01
CA ARG A 118 13.94 6.92 -1.36
C ARG A 118 12.47 6.68 -1.70
N ILE A 119 12.17 6.65 -2.97
CA ILE A 119 10.89 6.20 -3.51
C ILE A 119 11.15 4.99 -4.39
N GLU A 120 10.50 3.89 -4.08
CA GLU A 120 10.38 2.74 -4.96
C GLU A 120 9.32 3.07 -6.00
N VAL A 121 9.77 3.45 -7.21
CA VAL A 121 8.91 4.02 -8.25
C VAL A 121 8.09 2.93 -8.93
N ASP A 122 6.78 3.06 -8.88
CA ASP A 122 5.84 2.19 -9.58
C ASP A 122 5.45 2.75 -10.94
N GLU A 123 5.35 4.08 -11.06
CA GLU A 123 4.80 4.73 -12.25
C GLU A 123 5.32 6.17 -12.40
N LEU A 124 5.53 6.56 -13.65
CA LEU A 124 5.61 7.97 -14.06
C LEU A 124 4.20 8.48 -14.34
N VAL A 125 3.75 9.48 -13.57
CA VAL A 125 2.39 10.01 -13.66
C VAL A 125 2.29 11.09 -14.72
N ALA A 126 3.27 11.99 -14.79
CA ALA A 126 3.34 13.08 -15.76
C ALA A 126 4.78 13.49 -16.03
N LEU A 127 4.99 14.08 -17.20
CA LEU A 127 6.17 14.84 -17.61
C LEU A 127 5.74 16.29 -17.80
N GLU A 128 6.46 17.24 -17.23
CA GLU A 128 6.23 18.68 -17.37
C GLU A 128 7.43 19.37 -18.05
#